data_99beb41bf35fdd4e33cea46757ead30e
#
_entry.id   99beb41bf35fdd4e33cea46757ead30e
#
_cell.length_a   1.000
_cell.length_b   1.000
_cell.length_c   1.000
_cell.angle_alpha   90.00
_cell.angle_beta   90.00
_cell.angle_gamma   90.00
#
_symmetry.space_group_name_H-M   'P 1'
#
loop_
_entity.id
_entity.type
_entity.pdbx_description
1 polymer ?
#
loop_
_entity_poly.entity_id
_entity_poly.type
_entity_poly.pdbx_seq_one_letter_code
_entity_poly.pdbx_strand_id
1 'polypeptide(L)'
;MVWEVFRQERKGVAFEHAGSVVAPDEVFARAYAHEQYGRRGESVALWVVPRGSILEVEYFVDELNKNYHRVDGYSLKAKLAEARERAGTAPRDR
;
A
#
# COMPACT_ATOMS: atom_id res chain seq x y z
N MET A 1 -18.41 3.45 4.60
CA MET A 1 -17.07 3.56 4.08
C MET A 1 -16.30 2.28 4.39
N VAL A 2 -15.53 1.84 3.45
CA VAL A 2 -14.77 0.61 3.62
C VAL A 2 -13.35 0.94 4.04
N TRP A 3 -12.86 0.22 5.03
CA TRP A 3 -11.51 0.40 5.54
C TRP A 3 -10.78 -0.92 5.40
N GLU A 4 -9.57 -0.86 4.89
CA GLU A 4 -8.77 -2.06 4.77
C GLU A 4 -7.96 -2.23 6.04
N VAL A 5 -7.84 -3.46 6.49
CA VAL A 5 -7.16 -3.75 7.76
C VAL A 5 -5.91 -4.55 7.46
N PHE A 6 -4.81 -4.11 8.05
CA PHE A 6 -3.55 -4.83 7.96
C PHE A 6 -3.12 -5.21 9.35
N ARG A 7 -2.51 -6.33 9.50
CA ARG A 7 -2.09 -6.76 10.82
C ARG A 7 -0.65 -7.21 10.83
N GLN A 8 -0.02 -7.02 11.96
CA GLN A 8 1.32 -7.47 12.19
C GLN A 8 1.25 -8.59 13.20
N GLU A 9 1.69 -9.77 12.81
CA GLU A 9 1.61 -10.91 13.67
C GLU A 9 2.55 -10.83 14.84
N ARG A 10 3.76 -10.39 14.61
CA ARG A 10 4.76 -10.27 15.66
C ARG A 10 5.57 -9.04 15.38
N LYS A 11 6.18 -8.53 16.41
CA LYS A 11 7.02 -7.37 16.23
C LYS A 11 8.11 -7.65 15.25
N GLY A 12 8.37 -6.72 14.37
CA GLY A 12 9.42 -6.88 13.38
C GLY A 12 9.01 -7.55 12.11
N VAL A 13 7.83 -8.15 12.07
CA VAL A 13 7.35 -8.81 10.87
C VAL A 13 6.56 -7.81 10.06
N ALA A 14 6.49 -7.99 8.77
CA ALA A 14 5.75 -7.07 7.92
C ALA A 14 4.27 -7.13 8.22
N PHE A 15 3.59 -6.02 8.01
CA PHE A 15 2.14 -5.99 8.10
C PHE A 15 1.56 -6.67 6.87
N GLU A 16 0.52 -7.42 7.06
CA GLU A 16 -0.12 -8.11 5.95
C GLU A 16 -1.60 -7.78 5.93
N HIS A 17 -2.17 -7.78 4.76
CA HIS A 17 -3.57 -7.47 4.62
C HIS A 17 -4.40 -8.56 5.30
N ALA A 18 -5.26 -8.18 6.22
CA ALA A 18 -6.08 -9.13 6.95
C ALA A 18 -7.51 -9.17 6.45
N GLY A 19 -7.99 -8.06 5.94
CA GLY A 19 -9.38 -8.01 5.49
C GLY A 19 -9.87 -6.58 5.48
N SER A 20 -11.16 -6.39 5.62
CA SER A 20 -11.72 -5.04 5.62
C SER A 20 -12.88 -4.96 6.57
N VAL A 21 -13.24 -3.74 6.94
CA VAL A 21 -14.40 -3.50 7.77
C VAL A 21 -15.15 -2.31 7.17
N VAL A 22 -16.44 -2.25 7.45
CA VAL A 22 -17.25 -1.11 7.02
C VAL A 22 -17.52 -0.29 8.25
N ALA A 23 -17.16 0.97 8.20
CA ALA A 23 -17.33 1.85 9.34
C ALA A 23 -17.54 3.28 8.89
N PRO A 24 -18.25 4.08 9.66
CA PRO A 24 -18.50 5.46 9.25
C PRO A 24 -17.31 6.37 9.44
N ASP A 25 -16.44 6.05 10.37
CA ASP A 25 -15.27 6.90 10.61
C ASP A 25 -14.14 6.07 11.21
N GLU A 26 -13.05 6.72 11.50
CA GLU A 26 -11.88 5.99 11.96
C GLU A 26 -12.05 5.42 13.36
N VAL A 27 -12.84 6.04 14.18
CA VAL A 27 -13.06 5.52 15.54
C VAL A 27 -13.71 4.16 15.47
N PHE A 28 -14.77 4.05 14.67
CA PHE A 28 -15.44 2.77 14.52
C PHE A 28 -14.59 1.79 13.75
N ALA A 29 -13.83 2.29 12.77
CA ALA A 29 -12.96 1.40 12.00
C ALA A 29 -11.95 0.72 12.90
N ARG A 30 -11.36 1.45 13.82
CA ARG A 30 -10.41 0.88 14.75
C ARG A 30 -11.07 -0.14 15.66
N ALA A 31 -12.24 0.20 16.15
CA ALA A 31 -12.95 -0.70 17.05
C ALA A 31 -13.31 -2.00 16.35
N TYR A 32 -13.83 -1.89 15.14
CA TYR A 32 -14.23 -3.08 14.40
C TYR A 32 -13.02 -3.91 14.00
N ALA A 33 -11.95 -3.26 13.62
CA ALA A 33 -10.74 -3.99 13.25
C ALA A 33 -10.21 -4.76 14.45
N HIS A 34 -10.20 -4.14 15.60
CA HIS A 34 -9.74 -4.82 16.80
C HIS A 34 -10.64 -6.01 17.11
N GLU A 35 -11.93 -5.82 16.97
CA GLU A 35 -12.84 -6.87 17.27
C GLU A 35 -12.71 -8.05 16.33
N GLN A 36 -12.52 -7.80 15.06
CA GLN A 36 -12.47 -8.87 14.10
C GLN A 36 -11.10 -9.47 13.88
N TYR A 37 -10.06 -8.69 14.06
CA TYR A 37 -8.72 -9.15 13.71
C TYR A 37 -7.70 -9.08 14.83
N GLY A 38 -8.07 -8.54 15.97
CA GLY A 38 -7.10 -8.38 17.04
C GLY A 38 -7.48 -8.97 18.37
N ARG A 39 -8.68 -9.50 18.45
CA ARG A 39 -9.17 -9.94 19.73
C ARG A 39 -8.45 -11.05 20.41
N ARG A 40 -7.92 -11.95 19.73
CA ARG A 40 -7.34 -13.12 20.36
C ARG A 40 -5.85 -13.06 20.49
N GLY A 41 -5.30 -11.89 20.46
CA GLY A 41 -3.86 -11.81 20.55
C GLY A 41 -3.17 -12.31 19.32
N GLU A 42 -3.86 -12.35 18.20
CA GLU A 42 -3.28 -12.84 16.98
C GLU A 42 -2.39 -11.82 16.34
N SER A 43 -2.43 -10.60 16.80
CA SER A 43 -1.62 -9.55 16.21
C SER A 43 -1.10 -8.65 17.30
N VAL A 44 0.03 -8.02 17.03
CA VAL A 44 0.57 -7.06 17.97
C VAL A 44 0.25 -5.65 17.53
N ALA A 45 -0.16 -5.47 16.29
CA ALA A 45 -0.54 -4.15 15.79
C ALA A 45 -1.47 -4.29 14.61
N LEU A 46 -2.32 -3.30 14.42
CA LEU A 46 -3.23 -3.26 13.30
C LEU A 46 -3.19 -1.89 12.68
N TRP A 47 -3.31 -1.83 11.36
CA TRP A 47 -3.48 -0.60 10.64
C TRP A 47 -4.85 -0.61 10.02
N VAL A 48 -5.52 0.54 9.98
CA VAL A 48 -6.74 0.66 9.19
C VAL A 48 -6.55 1.82 8.24
N VAL A 49 -6.94 1.62 7.00
CA VAL A 49 -6.75 2.61 5.96
C VAL A 49 -8.02 2.72 5.15
N PRO A 50 -8.54 3.93 4.91
CA PRO A 50 -9.71 4.04 4.04
C PRO A 50 -9.37 3.49 2.67
N ARG A 51 -10.22 2.66 2.15
CA ARG A 51 -9.95 2.03 0.86
C ARG A 51 -9.65 3.06 -0.23
N GLY A 52 -10.34 4.18 -0.20
CA GLY A 52 -10.13 5.20 -1.20
C GLY A 52 -8.75 5.84 -1.17
N SER A 53 -8.00 5.63 -0.09
CA SER A 53 -6.67 6.20 0.00
C SER A 53 -5.60 5.27 -0.56
N ILE A 54 -5.97 4.09 -0.96
CA ILE A 54 -5.02 3.14 -1.49
C ILE A 54 -4.91 3.34 -2.99
N LEU A 55 -3.70 3.48 -3.46
CA LEU A 55 -3.45 3.61 -4.87
C LEU A 55 -3.09 2.26 -5.43
N GLU A 56 -3.82 1.86 -6.42
CA GLU A 56 -3.58 0.56 -7.01
C GLU A 56 -2.74 0.70 -8.25
N VAL A 57 -1.73 -0.14 -8.37
CA VAL A 57 -0.87 -0.13 -9.54
C VAL A 57 -1.10 -1.45 -10.25
N GLU A 58 -1.82 -1.41 -11.38
CA GLU A 58 -2.10 -2.65 -12.07
C GLU A 58 -1.43 -2.63 -13.41
N TYR A 59 -1.06 -3.77 -13.89
CA TYR A 59 -0.49 -3.95 -15.23
C TYR A 59 0.69 -3.06 -15.50
N PHE A 60 1.23 -2.50 -14.46
CA PHE A 60 2.34 -1.59 -14.62
C PHE A 60 3.55 -2.30 -15.23
N VAL A 61 3.81 -3.47 -14.76
CA VAL A 61 4.97 -4.23 -15.23
C VAL A 61 4.83 -4.56 -16.72
N ASP A 62 3.65 -4.97 -17.11
CA ASP A 62 3.44 -5.30 -18.51
C ASP A 62 3.61 -4.10 -19.41
N GLU A 63 3.12 -2.97 -18.98
CA GLU A 63 3.25 -1.77 -19.76
C GLU A 63 4.70 -1.33 -19.86
N LEU A 64 5.42 -1.47 -18.80
CA LEU A 64 6.83 -1.12 -18.81
C LEU A 64 7.59 -2.02 -19.75
N ASN A 65 7.28 -3.28 -19.74
CA ASN A 65 7.94 -4.21 -20.63
C ASN A 65 7.66 -3.91 -22.09
N LYS A 66 6.43 -3.58 -22.37
CA LYS A 66 6.08 -3.23 -23.74
C LYS A 66 6.81 -2.00 -24.18
N ASN A 67 6.84 -1.00 -23.34
CA ASN A 67 7.50 0.23 -23.70
C ASN A 67 8.99 0.01 -23.88
N TYR A 68 9.57 -0.81 -23.06
CA TYR A 68 10.98 -1.08 -23.14
C TYR A 68 11.32 -1.69 -24.49
N HIS A 69 10.51 -2.57 -24.96
CA HIS A 69 10.78 -3.22 -26.23
C HIS A 69 10.57 -2.32 -27.41
N ARG A 70 9.77 -1.32 -27.25
CA ARG A 70 9.47 -0.45 -28.37
C ARG A 70 10.33 0.78 -28.46
N VAL A 71 10.93 1.16 -27.40
CA VAL A 71 11.70 2.37 -27.40
C VAL A 71 13.11 2.10 -27.76
N ASP A 72 13.50 2.60 -28.93
CA ASP A 72 14.83 2.38 -29.29
C ASP A 72 15.65 3.46 -28.73
N GLY A 73 16.64 3.26 -28.15
CA GLY A 73 17.51 4.28 -27.76
C GLY A 73 17.09 5.05 -26.55
N TYR A 74 15.84 5.10 -26.27
CA TYR A 74 15.43 5.81 -25.10
C TYR A 74 15.11 4.78 -24.10
N SER A 75 15.94 4.58 -23.18
CA SER A 75 15.79 3.46 -22.32
C SER A 75 14.77 3.68 -21.24
N LEU A 76 14.07 2.64 -20.96
CA LEU A 76 13.14 2.64 -19.88
C LEU A 76 13.85 2.92 -18.58
N LYS A 77 15.08 2.49 -18.50
CA LYS A 77 15.87 2.72 -17.33
C LYS A 77 16.06 4.21 -17.10
N ALA A 78 16.31 4.96 -18.16
CA ALA A 78 16.47 6.39 -18.03
C ALA A 78 15.18 7.04 -17.55
N LYS A 79 14.06 6.56 -18.05
CA LYS A 79 12.80 7.09 -17.63
C LYS A 79 12.54 6.79 -16.16
N LEU A 80 12.87 5.62 -15.73
CA LEU A 80 12.68 5.26 -14.33
C LEU A 80 13.59 6.07 -13.44
N ALA A 81 14.79 6.33 -13.90
CA ALA A 81 15.71 7.14 -13.13
C ALA A 81 15.19 8.55 -12.99
N GLU A 82 14.65 9.07 -14.06
CA GLU A 82 14.06 10.38 -14.06
C GLU A 82 12.91 10.47 -13.08
N ALA A 83 12.05 9.49 -13.11
CA ALA A 83 10.91 9.46 -12.22
C ALA A 83 11.35 9.36 -10.76
N ARG A 84 12.38 8.60 -10.54
CA ARG A 84 12.90 8.43 -9.20
C ARG A 84 13.50 9.73 -8.70
N GLU A 85 14.14 10.44 -9.57
CA GLU A 85 14.70 11.71 -9.20
C GLU A 85 13.63 12.71 -8.84
N ARG A 86 12.57 12.75 -9.61
CA ARG A 86 11.47 13.62 -9.30
C ARG A 86 10.82 13.27 -7.97
N ALA A 87 10.66 12.00 -7.73
CA ALA A 87 10.10 11.55 -6.48
C ALA A 87 11.06 11.89 -5.35
N GLY A 88 12.32 11.86 -5.63
CA GLY A 88 13.29 12.14 -4.61
C GLY A 88 13.35 13.58 -4.19
N THR A 89 12.91 14.48 -5.04
CA THR A 89 12.89 15.86 -4.64
C THR A 89 11.67 16.16 -3.83
N ALA A 90 10.76 15.27 -3.78
CA ALA A 90 9.60 15.51 -2.98
C ALA A 90 10.15 15.36 -1.62
N PRO A 91 9.53 15.83 -0.69
CA PRO A 91 9.98 15.77 0.62
C PRO A 91 10.41 14.50 0.97
N ARG A 92 11.41 14.17 0.66
CA ARG A 92 11.74 12.92 0.89
C ARG A 92 12.05 12.81 2.20
N ASP A 93 12.07 13.61 2.75
CA ASP A 93 12.23 13.40 3.97
C ASP A 93 11.23 12.80 4.45
N ARG A 94 10.61 12.43 3.98
CA ARG A 94 9.72 11.74 4.41
C ARG A 94 10.14 10.98 5.40
#